data_9414fb37ca62c1d0f70a2dac63440e6a
#
_entry.id   9414fb37ca62c1d0f70a2dac63440e6a
#
_cell.length_a   1.000
_cell.length_b   1.000
_cell.length_c   1.000
_cell.angle_alpha   90.00
_cell.angle_beta   90.00
_cell.angle_gamma   90.00
#
_symmetry.space_group_name_H-M   'P 1'
#
loop_
_entity.id
_entity.type
_entity.pdbx_description
1 polymer ?
#
loop_
_entity_poly.entity_id
_entity_poly.type
_entity_poly.pdbx_seq_one_letter_code
_entity_poly.pdbx_strand_id
1 'polypeptide(L)'
;MPVEFSIHEITIAVNEIDTAAKHLGATLKGEADPVQSFPQENFELDMGGVWIGDFHIAMVNDPTGKGPVGRFLARRGEGIYEVNVRTNDLAAAMEHMKGQGVRFINEEPLILRDYDAGHGNVLSELRVAFVDPKTTHGVLIEVAEWVP
;
A
#
# COMPACT_ATOMS: atom_id res chain seq x y z
N MET A 1 17.75 16.31 -9.03
CA MET A 1 17.87 14.83 -8.92
C MET A 1 16.89 14.16 -9.87
N PRO A 2 17.31 13.18 -10.64
CA PRO A 2 16.38 12.44 -11.48
C PRO A 2 15.37 11.70 -10.62
N VAL A 3 14.16 11.54 -11.15
CA VAL A 3 13.12 10.74 -10.51
C VAL A 3 13.52 9.27 -10.56
N GLU A 4 13.40 8.59 -9.43
CA GLU A 4 13.72 7.17 -9.31
C GLU A 4 12.51 6.40 -8.81
N PHE A 5 12.39 5.15 -9.26
CA PHE A 5 11.34 4.22 -8.84
C PHE A 5 11.94 2.90 -8.41
N SER A 6 11.38 2.32 -7.37
CA SER A 6 11.69 0.95 -6.97
C SER A 6 10.43 0.28 -6.46
N ILE A 7 10.29 -1.03 -6.71
CA ILE A 7 9.20 -1.81 -6.11
C ILE A 7 9.67 -2.19 -4.71
N HIS A 8 8.88 -1.84 -3.68
CA HIS A 8 9.29 -2.13 -2.30
C HIS A 8 8.40 -3.15 -1.60
N GLU A 9 7.15 -3.32 -2.04
CA GLU A 9 6.27 -4.33 -1.47
C GLU A 9 5.12 -4.66 -2.41
N ILE A 10 4.42 -5.76 -2.09
CA ILE A 10 3.14 -6.12 -2.68
C ILE A 10 2.13 -6.09 -1.56
N THR A 11 0.95 -5.54 -1.82
CA THR A 11 -0.14 -5.49 -0.85
C THR A 11 -1.22 -6.49 -1.21
N ILE A 12 -1.62 -7.31 -0.26
CA ILE A 12 -2.77 -8.20 -0.41
C ILE A 12 -3.91 -7.73 0.48
N ALA A 13 -5.13 -7.86 -0.01
CA ALA A 13 -6.33 -7.59 0.77
C ALA A 13 -6.77 -8.89 1.44
N VAL A 14 -7.02 -8.84 2.74
CA VAL A 14 -7.38 -10.00 3.54
C VAL A 14 -8.53 -9.65 4.49
N ASN A 15 -9.30 -10.65 4.91
CA ASN A 15 -10.42 -10.44 5.82
C ASN A 15 -9.95 -10.18 7.25
N GLU A 16 -8.89 -10.86 7.67
CA GLU A 16 -8.31 -10.71 9.01
C GLU A 16 -6.79 -10.68 8.90
N ILE A 17 -6.19 -9.51 9.10
CA ILE A 17 -4.75 -9.31 8.92
C ILE A 17 -3.94 -10.18 9.88
N ASP A 18 -4.29 -10.20 11.15
CA ASP A 18 -3.54 -10.91 12.16
C ASP A 18 -3.46 -12.42 11.84
N THR A 19 -4.58 -13.01 11.48
CA THR A 19 -4.67 -14.42 11.09
C THR A 19 -3.87 -14.70 9.82
N ALA A 20 -4.02 -13.87 8.80
CA ALA A 20 -3.33 -14.04 7.53
C ALA A 20 -1.81 -13.88 7.67
N ALA A 21 -1.38 -12.87 8.44
CA ALA A 21 0.05 -12.62 8.67
C ALA A 21 0.71 -13.77 9.44
N LYS A 22 0.05 -14.30 10.46
CA LYS A 22 0.55 -15.46 11.19
C LYS A 22 0.64 -16.70 10.32
N HIS A 23 -0.38 -16.94 9.50
CA HIS A 23 -0.41 -18.10 8.60
C HIS A 23 0.69 -18.03 7.54
N LEU A 24 0.83 -16.89 6.85
CA LEU A 24 1.90 -16.72 5.87
C LEU A 24 3.28 -16.67 6.52
N GLY A 25 3.39 -16.09 7.70
CA GLY A 25 4.63 -16.13 8.46
C GLY A 25 5.07 -17.54 8.80
N ALA A 26 4.15 -18.39 9.25
CA ALA A 26 4.44 -19.80 9.51
C ALA A 26 4.77 -20.56 8.22
N THR A 27 4.03 -20.28 7.14
CA THR A 27 4.20 -20.96 5.85
C THR A 27 5.56 -20.65 5.22
N LEU A 28 5.99 -19.39 5.28
CA LEU A 28 7.18 -18.88 4.58
C LEU A 28 8.35 -18.53 5.53
N LYS A 29 8.23 -18.90 6.80
CA LYS A 29 9.23 -18.60 7.84
C LYS A 29 9.52 -17.10 7.96
N GLY A 30 8.45 -16.31 7.93
CA GLY A 30 8.52 -14.86 8.04
C GLY A 30 8.07 -14.37 9.41
N GLU A 31 8.15 -13.05 9.57
CA GLU A 31 7.77 -12.36 10.81
C GLU A 31 6.60 -11.41 10.56
N ALA A 32 5.52 -11.58 11.33
CA ALA A 32 4.34 -10.74 11.22
C ALA A 32 4.55 -9.39 11.91
N ASP A 33 4.02 -8.33 11.28
CA ASP A 33 3.98 -6.99 11.85
C ASP A 33 2.81 -6.80 12.80
N PRO A 34 2.92 -5.85 13.74
CA PRO A 34 1.74 -5.33 14.44
C PRO A 34 0.78 -4.67 13.45
N VAL A 35 -0.52 -4.80 13.71
CA VAL A 35 -1.54 -4.14 12.90
C VAL A 35 -1.62 -2.66 13.31
N GLN A 36 -1.64 -1.77 12.30
CA GLN A 36 -1.85 -0.34 12.47
C GLN A 36 -3.19 0.03 11.86
N SER A 37 -3.95 0.92 12.52
CA SER A 37 -5.25 1.36 12.04
C SER A 37 -5.22 2.85 11.71
N PHE A 38 -5.74 3.20 10.55
CA PHE A 38 -5.81 4.58 10.06
C PHE A 38 -7.26 4.93 9.71
N PRO A 39 -8.06 5.39 10.69
CA PRO A 39 -9.43 5.78 10.42
C PRO A 39 -9.50 6.92 9.40
N GLN A 40 -10.42 6.79 8.46
CA GLN A 40 -10.73 7.80 7.48
C GLN A 40 -12.15 8.35 7.77
N GLU A 41 -12.60 9.33 7.01
CA GLU A 41 -13.91 9.93 7.24
C GLU A 41 -15.07 8.91 7.13
N ASN A 42 -15.04 8.06 6.10
CA ASN A 42 -16.15 7.14 5.79
C ASN A 42 -15.78 5.66 5.83
N PHE A 43 -14.52 5.34 6.12
CA PHE A 43 -14.03 3.96 6.17
C PHE A 43 -12.81 3.88 7.08
N GLU A 44 -12.28 2.68 7.26
CA GLU A 44 -11.05 2.48 8.01
C GLU A 44 -10.04 1.74 7.14
N LEU A 45 -8.78 2.06 7.30
CA LEU A 45 -7.70 1.34 6.65
C LEU A 45 -6.84 0.69 7.74
N ASP A 46 -6.98 -0.62 7.87
CA ASP A 46 -6.12 -1.41 8.73
C ASP A 46 -4.99 -1.98 7.90
N MET A 47 -3.78 -1.91 8.43
CA MET A 47 -2.57 -2.29 7.73
C MET A 47 -1.68 -3.14 8.62
N GLY A 48 -1.04 -4.12 8.01
CA GLY A 48 -0.07 -4.98 8.66
C GLY A 48 0.74 -5.68 7.60
N GLY A 49 1.14 -6.89 7.88
CA GLY A 49 1.86 -7.70 6.90
C GLY A 49 2.83 -8.67 7.51
N VAL A 50 3.67 -9.20 6.64
CA VAL A 50 4.68 -10.18 7.02
C VAL A 50 5.96 -9.91 6.25
N TRP A 51 7.10 -10.01 6.93
CA TRP A 51 8.42 -9.92 6.34
C TRP A 51 8.91 -11.31 5.98
N ILE A 52 9.27 -11.50 4.71
CA ILE A 52 9.88 -12.73 4.21
C ILE A 52 11.31 -12.35 3.81
N GLY A 53 12.26 -12.58 4.70
CA GLY A 53 13.59 -12.01 4.53
C GLY A 53 13.49 -10.48 4.51
N ASP A 54 14.02 -9.86 3.46
CA ASP A 54 14.00 -8.40 3.30
C ASP A 54 12.79 -7.88 2.51
N PHE A 55 11.89 -8.78 2.07
CA PHE A 55 10.72 -8.38 1.30
C PHE A 55 9.47 -8.36 2.17
N HIS A 56 8.72 -7.27 2.06
CA HIS A 56 7.48 -7.08 2.80
C HIS A 56 6.26 -7.42 1.95
N ILE A 57 5.42 -8.31 2.45
CA ILE A 57 4.08 -8.52 1.92
C ILE A 57 3.13 -7.76 2.85
N ALA A 58 2.67 -6.60 2.38
CA ALA A 58 1.71 -5.79 3.13
C ALA A 58 0.33 -6.42 3.06
N MET A 59 -0.44 -6.22 4.12
CA MET A 59 -1.82 -6.69 4.19
C MET A 59 -2.73 -5.55 4.59
N VAL A 60 -3.88 -5.47 3.93
CA VAL A 60 -4.86 -4.42 4.19
C VAL A 60 -6.24 -5.02 4.39
N ASN A 61 -7.01 -4.34 5.23
CA ASN A 61 -8.42 -4.63 5.47
C ASN A 61 -9.16 -3.33 5.74
N ASP A 62 -10.44 -3.31 5.46
CA ASP A 62 -11.36 -2.26 5.86
C ASP A 62 -12.50 -2.92 6.63
N PRO A 63 -12.47 -2.88 7.98
CA PRO A 63 -13.51 -3.54 8.78
C PRO A 63 -14.91 -2.94 8.59
N THR A 64 -15.01 -1.71 8.06
CA THR A 64 -16.31 -1.10 7.74
C THR A 64 -16.92 -1.64 6.45
N GLY A 65 -16.09 -2.17 5.55
CA GLY A 65 -16.52 -2.63 4.23
C GLY A 65 -16.88 -1.53 3.25
N LYS A 66 -16.77 -0.26 3.65
CA LYS A 66 -17.26 0.88 2.86
C LYS A 66 -16.23 1.50 1.93
N GLY A 67 -14.96 1.32 2.23
CA GLY A 67 -13.87 1.88 1.44
C GLY A 67 -13.46 1.01 0.25
N PRO A 68 -12.43 1.44 -0.50
CA PRO A 68 -11.95 0.69 -1.67
C PRO A 68 -11.52 -0.74 -1.37
N VAL A 69 -10.83 -0.96 -0.25
CA VAL A 69 -10.39 -2.30 0.16
C VAL A 69 -11.58 -3.18 0.51
N GLY A 70 -12.54 -2.65 1.26
CA GLY A 70 -13.77 -3.38 1.60
C GLY A 70 -14.55 -3.80 0.36
N ARG A 71 -14.67 -2.89 -0.61
CA ARG A 71 -15.35 -3.20 -1.89
C ARG A 71 -14.59 -4.25 -2.71
N PHE A 72 -13.28 -4.20 -2.72
CA PHE A 72 -12.46 -5.21 -3.38
C PHE A 72 -12.70 -6.60 -2.76
N LEU A 73 -12.65 -6.70 -1.43
CA LEU A 73 -12.89 -7.97 -0.72
C LEU A 73 -14.29 -8.52 -0.98
N ALA A 74 -15.31 -7.65 -0.97
CA ALA A 74 -16.68 -8.07 -1.23
C ALA A 74 -16.87 -8.60 -2.66
N ARG A 75 -16.17 -8.03 -3.63
CA ARG A 75 -16.32 -8.37 -5.04
C ARG A 75 -15.42 -9.52 -5.47
N ARG A 76 -14.17 -9.57 -4.99
CA ARG A 76 -13.14 -10.51 -5.46
C ARG A 76 -12.68 -11.51 -4.40
N GLY A 77 -12.94 -11.26 -3.12
CA GLY A 77 -12.36 -12.02 -2.04
C GLY A 77 -10.89 -11.64 -1.79
N GLU A 78 -10.19 -12.44 -1.01
CA GLU A 78 -8.79 -12.20 -0.68
C GLU A 78 -7.90 -12.35 -1.91
N GLY A 79 -6.88 -11.52 -2.02
CA GLY A 79 -5.91 -11.60 -3.11
C GLY A 79 -5.02 -10.37 -3.22
N ILE A 80 -4.19 -10.35 -4.26
CA ILE A 80 -3.30 -9.22 -4.52
C ILE A 80 -4.14 -7.98 -4.83
N TYR A 81 -3.92 -6.93 -4.06
CA TYR A 81 -4.65 -5.67 -4.18
C TYR A 81 -3.87 -4.64 -5.00
N GLU A 82 -2.59 -4.43 -4.67
CA GLU A 82 -1.77 -3.43 -5.36
C GLU A 82 -0.28 -3.78 -5.33
N VAL A 83 0.46 -3.16 -6.25
CA VAL A 83 1.93 -3.15 -6.27
C VAL A 83 2.38 -1.80 -5.73
N ASN A 84 3.29 -1.81 -4.77
CA ASN A 84 3.76 -0.61 -4.09
C ASN A 84 5.12 -0.19 -4.63
N VAL A 85 5.15 0.99 -5.23
CA VAL A 85 6.34 1.59 -5.83
C VAL A 85 6.78 2.75 -4.96
N ARG A 86 8.06 2.79 -4.63
CA ARG A 86 8.65 3.90 -3.89
C ARG A 86 9.36 4.85 -4.85
N THR A 87 9.23 6.14 -4.60
CA THR A 87 9.92 7.17 -5.36
C THR A 87 10.64 8.13 -4.41
N ASN A 88 11.63 8.83 -4.93
CA ASN A 88 12.35 9.87 -4.19
C ASN A 88 11.65 11.23 -4.21
N ASP A 89 10.71 11.43 -5.13
CA ASP A 89 9.97 12.69 -5.29
C ASP A 89 8.61 12.40 -5.92
N LEU A 90 7.57 12.41 -5.09
CA LEU A 90 6.23 12.02 -5.55
C LEU A 90 5.67 13.00 -6.59
N ALA A 91 5.86 14.33 -6.39
CA ALA A 91 5.35 15.31 -7.33
C ALA A 91 5.99 15.13 -8.71
N ALA A 92 7.30 14.98 -8.76
CA ALA A 92 8.03 14.75 -10.01
C ALA A 92 7.68 13.39 -10.63
N ALA A 93 7.49 12.36 -9.80
CA ALA A 93 7.06 11.04 -10.26
C ALA A 93 5.68 11.10 -10.92
N MET A 94 4.73 11.79 -10.31
CA MET A 94 3.39 11.95 -10.87
C MET A 94 3.42 12.68 -12.22
N GLU A 95 4.20 13.75 -12.33
CA GLU A 95 4.36 14.47 -13.60
C GLU A 95 4.98 13.58 -14.70
N HIS A 96 6.02 12.85 -14.35
CA HIS A 96 6.65 11.91 -15.29
C HIS A 96 5.63 10.86 -15.77
N MET A 97 4.90 10.25 -14.85
CA MET A 97 3.94 9.20 -15.16
C MET A 97 2.77 9.71 -16.00
N LYS A 98 2.27 10.92 -15.70
CA LYS A 98 1.24 11.58 -16.53
C LYS A 98 1.72 11.78 -17.96
N GLY A 99 2.99 12.13 -18.16
CA GLY A 99 3.61 12.23 -19.47
C GLY A 99 3.64 10.90 -20.24
N GLN A 100 3.54 9.79 -19.54
CA GLN A 100 3.46 8.44 -20.12
C GLN A 100 2.01 7.93 -20.30
N GLY A 101 1.02 8.81 -20.12
CA GLY A 101 -0.38 8.45 -20.28
C GLY A 101 -1.05 7.86 -19.04
N VAL A 102 -0.37 7.91 -17.91
CA VAL A 102 -0.91 7.41 -16.64
C VAL A 102 -1.84 8.43 -16.01
N ARG A 103 -2.96 7.97 -15.47
CA ARG A 103 -3.90 8.79 -14.73
C ARG A 103 -3.94 8.35 -13.27
N PHE A 104 -3.97 9.32 -12.35
CA PHE A 104 -4.10 9.08 -10.93
C PHE A 104 -5.56 9.16 -10.50
N ILE A 105 -5.94 8.29 -9.56
CA ILE A 105 -7.29 8.29 -8.98
C ILE A 105 -7.46 9.50 -8.07
N ASN A 106 -6.43 9.81 -7.28
CA ASN A 106 -6.44 10.97 -6.37
C ASN A 106 -5.61 12.10 -6.97
N GLU A 107 -6.19 13.31 -7.02
CA GLU A 107 -5.49 14.52 -7.49
C GLU A 107 -4.45 14.97 -6.49
N GLU A 108 -4.79 14.92 -5.20
CA GLU A 108 -3.90 15.25 -4.10
C GLU A 108 -3.41 13.96 -3.43
N PRO A 109 -2.12 13.87 -3.09
CA PRO A 109 -1.62 12.71 -2.36
C PRO A 109 -2.33 12.50 -1.03
N LEU A 110 -2.58 11.23 -0.71
CA LEU A 110 -2.99 10.84 0.64
C LEU A 110 -1.76 10.89 1.53
N ILE A 111 -1.90 11.48 2.71
CA ILE A 111 -0.80 11.58 3.67
C ILE A 111 -1.16 10.79 4.92
N LEU A 112 -0.34 9.80 5.23
CA LEU A 112 -0.40 9.07 6.50
C LEU A 112 0.73 9.57 7.39
N ARG A 113 0.39 10.03 8.59
CA ARG A 113 1.36 10.59 9.51
C ARG A 113 1.80 9.55 10.54
N ASP A 114 3.04 9.69 11.02
CA ASP A 114 3.61 8.83 12.04
C ASP A 114 3.50 7.34 11.65
N TYR A 115 3.90 7.04 10.42
CA TYR A 115 3.77 5.72 9.82
C TYR A 115 5.00 4.87 10.14
N ASP A 116 4.78 3.67 10.66
CA ASP A 116 5.85 2.69 10.87
C ASP A 116 5.98 1.79 9.64
N ALA A 117 7.03 2.02 8.85
CA ALA A 117 7.31 1.22 7.65
C ALA A 117 8.08 -0.07 7.95
N GLY A 118 8.35 -0.35 9.22
CA GLY A 118 9.09 -1.54 9.64
C GLY A 118 10.60 -1.38 9.58
N HIS A 119 11.31 -2.33 10.19
CA HIS A 119 12.79 -2.37 10.21
C HIS A 119 13.44 -1.05 10.68
N GLY A 120 12.81 -0.38 11.65
CA GLY A 120 13.31 0.87 12.20
C GLY A 120 12.99 2.12 11.38
N ASN A 121 12.22 2.00 10.32
CA ASN A 121 11.82 3.12 9.46
C ASN A 121 10.49 3.72 9.95
N VAL A 122 10.56 4.62 10.91
CA VAL A 122 9.40 5.40 11.36
C VAL A 122 9.40 6.72 10.60
N LEU A 123 8.32 6.97 9.84
CA LEU A 123 8.20 8.12 8.97
C LEU A 123 7.32 9.19 9.60
N SER A 124 7.69 10.47 9.45
CA SER A 124 6.79 11.56 9.81
C SER A 124 5.59 11.58 8.86
N GLU A 125 5.82 11.27 7.59
CA GLU A 125 4.77 11.17 6.59
C GLU A 125 5.05 10.06 5.60
N LEU A 126 4.01 9.33 5.23
CA LEU A 126 3.96 8.51 4.03
C LEU A 126 3.00 9.21 3.07
N ARG A 127 3.51 9.67 1.93
CA ARG A 127 2.72 10.34 0.90
C ARG A 127 2.46 9.37 -0.22
N VAL A 128 1.19 9.16 -0.57
CA VAL A 128 0.82 8.15 -1.55
C VAL A 128 -0.12 8.70 -2.62
N ALA A 129 0.05 8.20 -3.83
CA ALA A 129 -0.85 8.42 -4.94
C ALA A 129 -1.19 7.08 -5.58
N PHE A 130 -2.42 6.93 -6.03
CA PHE A 130 -2.93 5.69 -6.61
C PHE A 130 -3.18 5.87 -8.10
N VAL A 131 -2.64 4.97 -8.88
CA VAL A 131 -2.80 4.96 -10.34
C VAL A 131 -4.14 4.32 -10.71
N ASP A 132 -4.84 4.91 -11.68
CA ASP A 132 -6.01 4.27 -12.28
C ASP A 132 -5.54 3.03 -13.07
N PRO A 133 -5.94 1.82 -12.64
CA PRO A 133 -5.46 0.59 -13.27
C PRO A 133 -5.82 0.46 -14.74
N LYS A 134 -6.82 1.20 -15.23
CA LYS A 134 -7.15 1.25 -16.65
C LYS A 134 -6.02 1.82 -17.50
N THR A 135 -5.15 2.64 -16.91
CA THR A 135 -4.01 3.25 -17.60
C THR A 135 -2.71 2.48 -17.42
N THR A 136 -2.71 1.41 -16.62
CA THR A 136 -1.54 0.58 -16.31
C THR A 136 -1.85 -0.91 -16.45
N HIS A 137 -2.58 -1.26 -17.52
CA HIS A 137 -2.82 -2.67 -17.90
C HIS A 137 -3.53 -3.51 -16.84
N GLY A 138 -4.39 -2.88 -16.02
CA GLY A 138 -5.17 -3.55 -15.00
C GLY A 138 -4.49 -3.68 -13.64
N VAL A 139 -3.29 -3.12 -13.50
CA VAL A 139 -2.53 -3.19 -12.22
C VAL A 139 -2.76 -1.92 -11.42
N LEU A 140 -3.29 -2.06 -10.21
CA LEU A 140 -3.31 -0.94 -9.26
C LEU A 140 -1.91 -0.72 -8.72
N ILE A 141 -1.37 0.46 -8.95
CA ILE A 141 -0.04 0.85 -8.47
C ILE A 141 -0.21 1.96 -7.44
N GLU A 142 0.37 1.75 -6.26
CA GLU A 142 0.55 2.81 -5.27
C GLU A 142 1.95 3.37 -5.44
N VAL A 143 2.07 4.68 -5.59
CA VAL A 143 3.36 5.37 -5.64
C VAL A 143 3.54 6.12 -4.33
N ALA A 144 4.62 5.87 -3.63
CA ALA A 144 4.85 6.39 -2.29
C ALA A 144 6.19 7.12 -2.15
N GLU A 145 6.16 8.24 -1.44
CA GLU A 145 7.35 8.94 -0.97
C GLU A 145 7.42 8.85 0.54
N TRP A 146 8.56 8.43 1.05
CA TRP A 146 8.83 8.33 2.49
C TRP A 146 9.45 9.63 2.99
N VAL A 147 8.82 10.27 3.96
CA VAL A 147 9.37 11.45 4.63
C VAL A 147 9.80 11.05 6.04
N PRO A 148 11.11 11.03 6.30
CA PRO A 148 11.65 10.63 7.61
C PRO A 148 11.21 11.52 8.78
#